data_70c891f46b2d26b47c95ce1e0bc1ccd0
#
_entry.id   70c891f46b2d26b47c95ce1e0bc1ccd0
#
_cell.length_a   1.000
_cell.length_b   1.000
_cell.length_c   1.000
_cell.angle_alpha   90.00
_cell.angle_beta   90.00
_cell.angle_gamma   90.00
#
_symmetry.space_group_name_H-M   'P 1'
#
loop_
_entity.id
_entity.type
_entity.pdbx_description
1 polymer ?
#
loop_
_entity_poly.entity_id
_entity_poly.type
_entity_poly.pdbx_seq_one_letter_code
_entity_poly.pdbx_strand_id
1 'polypeptide(L)'
;MTKEQKPEATIKRGDAAEIVAALKLSKLPYIKTDYSQHGTLRVSVRRHSKTIRLKSKPMTPEFYVEYGVAVGELSAVSPININFRRDTLAWLIDDYMQSGRFLALAESTRQVRARVLRQISDEFGDLKYLQMNRFDIEKIRSQKIAEQKPHAAEHRRKFLAQVFRHASITGLTDADPFVGVEKAGDNPALRAHTHASTDGTSYLGHWTWTAAQVAKFFDYWPPGTAPHICMSLMLYLGVRISDAQKLGPRHETGGRMVWTTEKRVGKERRGVDMNLPILPELSQAIDAARKANIISLDNYVATRTGAAFSQKSLSHWFSKRARMAGLPHECTAHGVRKALATHLAEKGATSAELKATFGWSTSKLADRYTEQASKKDLATSGLERMQNVTVSPSDEKLSHLTKNPQK
;
A
#
# COMPACT_ATOMS: atom_id res chain seq x y z
N MET A 1 -1.78 14.00 -51.72
CA MET A 1 -0.68 13.08 -51.30
C MET A 1 -1.27 11.96 -50.49
N THR A 2 -1.53 10.84 -51.14
CA THR A 2 -2.11 9.61 -50.56
C THR A 2 -1.08 8.96 -49.65
N LYS A 3 -1.41 8.78 -48.39
CA LYS A 3 -0.59 8.00 -47.46
C LYS A 3 -0.66 6.53 -47.85
N GLU A 4 0.39 6.00 -48.46
CA GLU A 4 0.56 4.56 -48.64
C GLU A 4 0.56 3.89 -47.22
N GLN A 5 -0.49 3.12 -46.98
CA GLN A 5 -0.52 2.23 -45.81
C GLN A 5 0.38 1.02 -46.14
N LYS A 6 1.57 0.94 -45.51
CA LYS A 6 2.37 -0.29 -45.53
C LYS A 6 1.54 -1.44 -44.97
N PRO A 7 1.51 -2.62 -45.64
CA PRO A 7 0.74 -3.77 -45.17
C PRO A 7 1.21 -4.24 -43.80
N GLU A 8 0.29 -4.47 -42.88
CA GLU A 8 0.58 -5.06 -41.54
C GLU A 8 1.11 -6.50 -41.72
N ALA A 9 2.26 -6.80 -41.11
CA ALA A 9 2.82 -8.15 -41.12
C ALA A 9 1.91 -9.11 -40.34
N THR A 10 1.21 -10.01 -41.01
CA THR A 10 0.34 -11.01 -40.39
C THR A 10 1.14 -12.26 -40.02
N ILE A 11 1.35 -12.51 -38.73
CA ILE A 11 2.07 -13.68 -38.22
C ILE A 11 1.06 -14.71 -37.73
N LYS A 12 1.03 -15.89 -38.40
CA LYS A 12 0.15 -17.02 -38.06
C LYS A 12 0.62 -17.72 -36.78
N ARG A 13 -0.28 -18.42 -36.09
CA ARG A 13 -0.09 -19.04 -34.78
C ARG A 13 1.08 -20.04 -34.67
N GLY A 14 1.49 -20.68 -35.82
CA GLY A 14 2.61 -21.63 -35.83
C GLY A 14 3.96 -20.97 -35.57
N ASP A 15 4.23 -19.81 -36.17
CA ASP A 15 5.51 -19.11 -36.07
C ASP A 15 5.58 -18.19 -34.86
N ALA A 16 4.43 -17.95 -34.21
CA ALA A 16 4.27 -16.99 -33.14
C ALA A 16 5.00 -17.41 -31.87
N ALA A 17 5.09 -18.71 -31.58
CA ALA A 17 5.70 -19.21 -30.35
C ALA A 17 7.23 -18.94 -30.32
N GLU A 18 7.91 -19.16 -31.44
CA GLU A 18 9.35 -18.89 -31.59
C GLU A 18 9.65 -17.40 -31.51
N ILE A 19 8.82 -16.57 -32.16
CA ILE A 19 8.95 -15.11 -32.11
C ILE A 19 8.73 -14.57 -30.69
N VAL A 20 7.75 -15.09 -29.98
CA VAL A 20 7.50 -14.69 -28.58
C VAL A 20 8.66 -15.11 -27.69
N ALA A 21 9.22 -16.30 -27.90
CA ALA A 21 10.41 -16.77 -27.17
C ALA A 21 11.63 -15.87 -27.48
N ALA A 22 11.88 -15.55 -28.73
CA ALA A 22 12.96 -14.68 -29.17
C ALA A 22 12.81 -13.24 -28.59
N LEU A 23 11.60 -12.68 -28.60
CA LEU A 23 11.33 -11.38 -28.00
C LEU A 23 11.52 -11.37 -26.47
N LYS A 24 11.22 -12.47 -25.78
CA LYS A 24 11.54 -12.61 -24.34
C LYS A 24 13.04 -12.70 -24.07
N LEU A 25 13.79 -13.41 -24.90
CA LEU A 25 15.24 -13.53 -24.80
C LEU A 25 15.96 -12.21 -25.11
N SER A 26 15.42 -11.38 -26.01
CA SER A 26 16.00 -10.08 -26.37
C SER A 26 15.98 -9.05 -25.23
N LYS A 27 15.25 -9.32 -24.13
CA LYS A 27 15.07 -8.44 -22.96
C LYS A 27 14.71 -7.00 -23.30
N LEU A 28 14.04 -6.77 -24.44
CA LEU A 28 13.58 -5.44 -24.85
C LEU A 28 12.56 -4.90 -23.83
N PRO A 29 12.81 -3.75 -23.18
CA PRO A 29 11.92 -3.21 -22.19
C PRO A 29 10.55 -2.81 -22.79
N TYR A 30 9.49 -2.91 -21.99
CA TYR A 30 8.13 -2.49 -22.32
C TYR A 30 7.45 -3.27 -23.46
N ILE A 31 8.06 -4.30 -24.04
CA ILE A 31 7.42 -5.15 -25.05
C ILE A 31 6.27 -5.96 -24.42
N LYS A 32 5.14 -5.95 -25.09
CA LYS A 32 3.97 -6.76 -24.81
C LYS A 32 3.55 -7.52 -26.06
N THR A 33 3.28 -8.81 -25.90
CA THR A 33 2.73 -9.67 -26.95
C THR A 33 1.35 -10.13 -26.54
N ASP A 34 0.38 -10.04 -27.46
CA ASP A 34 -0.96 -10.61 -27.32
C ASP A 34 -1.44 -11.19 -28.67
N TYR A 35 -2.59 -11.86 -28.67
CA TYR A 35 -3.20 -12.40 -29.87
C TYR A 35 -4.51 -11.70 -30.15
N SER A 36 -4.76 -11.42 -31.46
CA SER A 36 -6.07 -10.96 -31.90
C SER A 36 -7.12 -12.07 -31.73
N GLN A 37 -8.40 -11.73 -31.82
CA GLN A 37 -9.49 -12.70 -31.85
C GLN A 37 -9.37 -13.73 -33.02
N HIS A 38 -8.61 -13.40 -34.05
CA HIS A 38 -8.33 -14.28 -35.21
C HIS A 38 -6.99 -15.02 -35.11
N GLY A 39 -6.35 -15.02 -33.89
CA GLY A 39 -5.11 -15.75 -33.64
C GLY A 39 -3.83 -15.11 -34.18
N THR A 40 -3.88 -13.88 -34.71
CA THR A 40 -2.70 -13.14 -35.18
C THR A 40 -1.90 -12.57 -34.01
N LEU A 41 -0.58 -12.82 -34.01
CA LEU A 41 0.32 -12.23 -32.96
C LEU A 41 0.38 -10.72 -33.15
N ARG A 42 0.20 -10.02 -32.04
CA ARG A 42 0.39 -8.57 -31.95
C ARG A 42 1.55 -8.26 -31.02
N VAL A 43 2.45 -7.39 -31.46
CA VAL A 43 3.53 -6.89 -30.64
C VAL A 43 3.32 -5.39 -30.40
N SER A 44 3.45 -4.97 -29.17
CA SER A 44 3.27 -3.58 -28.77
C SER A 44 4.29 -3.16 -27.74
N VAL A 45 4.60 -1.88 -27.67
CA VAL A 45 5.35 -1.26 -26.58
C VAL A 45 4.34 -0.63 -25.62
N ARG A 46 4.38 -1.02 -24.36
CA ARG A 46 3.48 -0.48 -23.34
C ARG A 46 4.25 0.15 -22.19
N ARG A 47 4.08 1.45 -22.01
CA ARG A 47 4.65 2.17 -20.88
C ARG A 47 3.58 3.05 -20.24
N HIS A 48 3.47 2.99 -18.90
CA HIS A 48 2.39 3.64 -18.16
C HIS A 48 0.99 3.15 -18.66
N SER A 49 0.11 4.04 -19.01
CA SER A 49 -1.22 3.71 -19.56
C SER A 49 -1.27 3.71 -21.09
N LYS A 50 -0.19 4.12 -21.76
CA LYS A 50 -0.12 4.23 -23.22
C LYS A 50 0.44 2.94 -23.82
N THR A 51 -0.10 2.55 -24.97
CA THR A 51 0.34 1.38 -25.75
C THR A 51 0.47 1.79 -27.20
N ILE A 52 1.62 1.54 -27.81
CA ILE A 52 1.87 1.75 -29.23
C ILE A 52 2.05 0.38 -29.87
N ARG A 53 1.24 0.08 -30.88
CA ARG A 53 1.32 -1.17 -31.63
C ARG A 53 2.44 -1.07 -32.66
N LEU A 54 3.30 -2.10 -32.71
CA LEU A 54 4.33 -2.23 -33.72
C LEU A 54 3.75 -2.99 -34.93
N LYS A 55 3.96 -2.45 -36.11
CA LYS A 55 3.40 -2.98 -37.37
C LYS A 55 4.42 -3.78 -38.15
N SER A 56 5.70 -3.52 -37.95
CA SER A 56 6.80 -4.22 -38.62
C SER A 56 6.91 -5.66 -38.14
N LYS A 57 7.40 -6.54 -38.98
CA LYS A 57 7.66 -7.95 -38.65
C LYS A 57 8.68 -8.02 -37.51
N PRO A 58 8.38 -8.68 -36.37
CA PRO A 58 9.30 -8.80 -35.25
C PRO A 58 10.66 -9.34 -35.67
N MET A 59 11.70 -8.86 -34.99
CA MET A 59 13.11 -9.25 -35.17
C MET A 59 13.72 -8.80 -36.52
N THR A 60 13.07 -7.92 -37.28
CA THR A 60 13.67 -7.29 -38.46
C THR A 60 14.30 -5.94 -38.14
N PRO A 61 15.22 -5.40 -38.93
CA PRO A 61 15.77 -4.06 -38.72
C PRO A 61 14.69 -2.98 -38.61
N GLU A 62 13.65 -3.04 -39.42
CA GLU A 62 12.51 -2.11 -39.39
C GLU A 62 11.75 -2.20 -38.09
N PHE A 63 11.61 -3.38 -37.49
CA PHE A 63 11.02 -3.58 -36.16
C PHE A 63 11.83 -2.88 -35.08
N TYR A 64 13.14 -2.97 -35.08
CA TYR A 64 13.98 -2.30 -34.09
C TYR A 64 13.94 -0.78 -34.23
N VAL A 65 13.86 -0.27 -35.43
CA VAL A 65 13.65 1.17 -35.69
C VAL A 65 12.29 1.61 -35.15
N GLU A 66 11.21 0.93 -35.50
CA GLU A 66 9.86 1.22 -35.04
C GLU A 66 9.75 1.09 -33.51
N TYR A 67 10.37 0.05 -32.93
CA TYR A 67 10.47 -0.11 -31.49
C TYR A 67 11.21 1.06 -30.84
N GLY A 68 12.35 1.50 -31.36
CA GLY A 68 13.11 2.65 -30.86
C GLY A 68 12.28 3.93 -30.87
N VAL A 69 11.55 4.19 -31.93
CA VAL A 69 10.64 5.33 -32.06
C VAL A 69 9.51 5.21 -31.02
N ALA A 70 8.84 4.06 -30.92
CA ALA A 70 7.76 3.84 -29.97
C ALA A 70 8.22 3.95 -28.52
N VAL A 71 9.42 3.44 -28.18
CA VAL A 71 10.04 3.62 -26.86
C VAL A 71 10.39 5.08 -26.64
N GLY A 72 10.89 5.78 -27.65
CA GLY A 72 11.16 7.20 -27.62
C GLY A 72 9.89 8.02 -27.35
N GLU A 73 8.80 7.76 -28.08
CA GLU A 73 7.49 8.40 -27.88
C GLU A 73 6.88 8.09 -26.50
N LEU A 74 7.05 6.88 -26.00
CA LEU A 74 6.57 6.47 -24.67
C LEU A 74 7.56 6.81 -23.56
N SER A 75 8.85 6.96 -23.88
CA SER A 75 9.93 7.41 -22.99
C SER A 75 10.09 8.92 -23.03
N ALA A 76 9.62 9.55 -24.05
CA ALA A 76 9.32 10.94 -23.93
C ALA A 76 8.41 11.03 -22.69
N VAL A 77 9.01 11.18 -21.54
CA VAL A 77 8.54 12.11 -20.53
C VAL A 77 7.96 13.18 -21.41
N SER A 78 6.64 13.39 -21.35
CA SER A 78 5.95 14.47 -22.09
C SER A 78 6.93 15.60 -22.12
N PRO A 79 7.45 16.02 -23.30
CA PRO A 79 8.59 16.90 -23.33
C PRO A 79 8.30 17.91 -22.25
N ILE A 80 9.20 18.06 -21.28
CA ILE A 80 9.03 19.07 -20.23
C ILE A 80 8.54 20.21 -21.05
N ASN A 81 7.28 20.60 -20.85
CA ASN A 81 6.66 21.55 -21.76
C ASN A 81 7.40 22.83 -21.44
N ILE A 82 8.51 23.06 -22.17
CA ILE A 82 9.48 24.14 -21.98
C ILE A 82 8.77 25.50 -22.06
N ASN A 83 7.47 25.46 -22.43
CA ASN A 83 6.55 26.59 -22.50
C ASN A 83 5.62 26.72 -21.29
N PHE A 84 5.82 26.02 -20.18
CA PHE A 84 5.13 26.46 -18.97
C PHE A 84 5.60 27.87 -18.62
N ARG A 85 4.67 28.81 -18.71
CA ARG A 85 4.95 30.16 -18.25
C ARG A 85 5.35 30.08 -16.78
N ARG A 86 6.49 30.68 -16.42
CA ARG A 86 7.07 30.62 -15.07
C ARG A 86 6.15 31.12 -13.94
N ASP A 87 5.00 31.71 -14.30
CA ASP A 87 3.98 32.21 -13.39
C ASP A 87 2.84 31.19 -13.13
N THR A 88 2.87 29.98 -13.74
CA THR A 88 1.79 29.00 -13.68
C THR A 88 2.01 27.92 -12.63
N LEU A 89 0.89 27.35 -12.14
CA LEU A 89 0.91 26.22 -11.22
C LEU A 89 1.60 24.99 -11.82
N ALA A 90 1.41 24.75 -13.12
CA ALA A 90 2.06 23.63 -13.82
C ALA A 90 3.59 23.75 -13.75
N TRP A 91 4.12 24.96 -13.97
CA TRP A 91 5.56 25.23 -13.84
C TRP A 91 6.03 24.99 -12.39
N LEU A 92 5.31 25.51 -11.41
CA LEU A 92 5.68 25.36 -10.00
C LEU A 92 5.67 23.90 -9.55
N ILE A 93 4.71 23.10 -10.03
CA ILE A 93 4.64 21.66 -9.77
C ILE A 93 5.86 20.95 -10.37
N ASP A 94 6.24 21.28 -11.60
CA ASP A 94 7.39 20.69 -12.27
C ASP A 94 8.71 21.05 -11.58
N ASP A 95 8.90 22.32 -11.22
CA ASP A 95 10.04 22.79 -10.43
C ASP A 95 10.17 22.03 -9.10
N TYR A 96 9.06 21.87 -8.38
CA TYR A 96 9.04 21.06 -7.16
C TYR A 96 9.42 19.60 -7.44
N MET A 97 8.92 18.97 -8.51
CA MET A 97 9.22 17.58 -8.83
C MET A 97 10.67 17.35 -9.24
N GLN A 98 11.37 18.36 -9.70
CA GLN A 98 12.81 18.34 -10.00
C GLN A 98 13.67 18.63 -8.76
N SER A 99 13.10 19.17 -7.70
CA SER A 99 13.83 19.57 -6.50
C SER A 99 14.45 18.38 -5.75
N GLY A 100 15.60 18.61 -5.12
CA GLY A 100 16.23 17.62 -4.22
C GLY A 100 15.29 17.15 -3.10
N ARG A 101 14.38 18.02 -2.64
CA ARG A 101 13.35 17.71 -1.64
C ARG A 101 12.36 16.64 -2.13
N PHE A 102 11.96 16.69 -3.38
CA PHE A 102 11.08 15.68 -3.97
C PHE A 102 11.85 14.39 -4.31
N LEU A 103 13.05 14.51 -4.87
CA LEU A 103 13.90 13.37 -5.26
C LEU A 103 14.38 12.55 -4.06
N ALA A 104 14.52 13.17 -2.88
CA ALA A 104 14.86 12.49 -1.63
C ALA A 104 13.72 11.63 -1.05
N LEU A 105 12.50 11.69 -1.61
CA LEU A 105 11.38 10.85 -1.18
C LEU A 105 11.62 9.38 -1.57
N ALA A 106 11.05 8.46 -0.78
CA ALA A 106 11.01 7.05 -1.17
C ALA A 106 10.29 6.89 -2.52
N GLU A 107 10.76 5.97 -3.36
CA GLU A 107 10.25 5.77 -4.72
C GLU A 107 8.73 5.62 -4.79
N SER A 108 8.14 4.78 -3.92
CA SER A 108 6.68 4.58 -3.87
C SER A 108 5.93 5.87 -3.51
N THR A 109 6.46 6.68 -2.59
CA THR A 109 5.88 7.99 -2.22
C THR A 109 6.00 8.97 -3.36
N ARG A 110 7.15 9.00 -4.03
CA ARG A 110 7.43 9.84 -5.19
C ARG A 110 6.47 9.56 -6.33
N GLN A 111 6.26 8.27 -6.66
CA GLN A 111 5.33 7.86 -7.72
C GLN A 111 3.88 8.27 -7.43
N VAL A 112 3.40 8.05 -6.20
CA VAL A 112 2.03 8.44 -5.82
C VAL A 112 1.87 9.95 -5.87
N ARG A 113 2.84 10.70 -5.32
CA ARG A 113 2.80 12.17 -5.30
C ARG A 113 2.88 12.75 -6.71
N ALA A 114 3.81 12.27 -7.54
CA ALA A 114 3.93 12.69 -8.94
C ALA A 114 2.64 12.46 -9.72
N ARG A 115 1.98 11.30 -9.55
CA ARG A 115 0.72 11.02 -10.23
C ARG A 115 -0.38 12.02 -9.87
N VAL A 116 -0.53 12.34 -8.59
CA VAL A 116 -1.56 13.29 -8.13
C VAL A 116 -1.23 14.71 -8.58
N LEU A 117 0.04 15.12 -8.49
CA LEU A 117 0.48 16.45 -8.91
C LEU A 117 0.32 16.65 -10.42
N ARG A 118 0.62 15.62 -11.24
CA ARG A 118 0.37 15.68 -12.69
C ARG A 118 -1.11 15.84 -13.00
N GLN A 119 -1.99 15.09 -12.32
CA GLN A 119 -3.44 15.28 -12.48
C GLN A 119 -3.88 16.71 -12.15
N ILE A 120 -3.31 17.32 -11.10
CA ILE A 120 -3.60 18.72 -10.76
C ILE A 120 -3.05 19.66 -11.83
N SER A 121 -1.84 19.41 -12.34
CA SER A 121 -1.24 20.17 -13.44
C SER A 121 -2.08 20.09 -14.71
N ASP A 122 -2.59 18.92 -15.06
CA ASP A 122 -3.43 18.71 -16.25
C ASP A 122 -4.78 19.43 -16.13
N GLU A 123 -5.36 19.51 -14.91
CA GLU A 123 -6.69 20.07 -14.68
C GLU A 123 -6.66 21.58 -14.34
N PHE A 124 -5.61 22.05 -13.67
CA PHE A 124 -5.52 23.39 -13.07
C PHE A 124 -4.18 24.10 -13.34
N GLY A 125 -3.37 23.54 -14.23
CA GLY A 125 -2.00 23.99 -14.45
C GLY A 125 -1.84 25.45 -14.91
N ASP A 126 -2.84 26.02 -15.58
CA ASP A 126 -2.82 27.38 -16.09
C ASP A 126 -3.03 28.46 -15.01
N LEU A 127 -3.44 28.05 -13.78
CA LEU A 127 -3.61 28.98 -12.67
C LEU A 127 -2.27 29.67 -12.35
N LYS A 128 -2.32 30.97 -12.13
CA LYS A 128 -1.15 31.77 -11.70
C LYS A 128 -0.91 31.54 -10.21
N TYR A 129 0.15 30.81 -9.86
CA TYR A 129 0.38 30.42 -8.47
C TYR A 129 0.58 31.60 -7.51
N LEU A 130 1.09 32.73 -7.99
CA LEU A 130 1.23 33.98 -7.21
C LEU A 130 -0.11 34.63 -6.84
N GLN A 131 -1.19 34.31 -7.57
CA GLN A 131 -2.54 34.82 -7.35
C GLN A 131 -3.45 33.84 -6.66
N MET A 132 -2.98 32.59 -6.48
CA MET A 132 -3.77 31.53 -5.86
C MET A 132 -4.08 31.88 -4.40
N ASN A 133 -5.28 31.54 -4.01
CA ASN A 133 -5.80 31.75 -2.67
C ASN A 133 -6.55 30.51 -2.18
N ARG A 134 -7.15 30.57 -0.97
CA ARG A 134 -7.88 29.46 -0.35
C ARG A 134 -9.00 28.90 -1.24
N PHE A 135 -9.67 29.73 -2.01
CA PHE A 135 -10.79 29.31 -2.85
C PHE A 135 -10.33 28.42 -4.01
N ASP A 136 -9.13 28.67 -4.56
CA ASP A 136 -8.53 27.82 -5.59
C ASP A 136 -8.16 26.45 -5.01
N ILE A 137 -7.60 26.41 -3.80
CA ILE A 137 -7.27 25.15 -3.11
C ILE A 137 -8.55 24.35 -2.84
N GLU A 138 -9.63 25.01 -2.38
CA GLU A 138 -10.93 24.37 -2.17
C GLU A 138 -11.55 23.88 -3.47
N LYS A 139 -11.44 24.62 -4.56
CA LYS A 139 -11.90 24.22 -5.90
C LYS A 139 -11.18 22.95 -6.37
N ILE A 140 -9.85 22.91 -6.25
CA ILE A 140 -9.04 21.74 -6.61
C ILE A 140 -9.42 20.50 -5.77
N ARG A 141 -9.80 20.71 -4.51
CA ARG A 141 -10.19 19.67 -3.57
C ARG A 141 -11.64 19.22 -3.77
N SER A 142 -12.56 20.15 -3.91
CA SER A 142 -14.01 19.90 -3.97
C SER A 142 -14.42 18.99 -5.13
N GLN A 143 -13.72 19.02 -6.25
CA GLN A 143 -13.95 18.12 -7.35
C GLN A 143 -13.86 16.64 -6.92
N LYS A 144 -12.85 16.28 -6.08
CA LYS A 144 -12.71 14.92 -5.57
C LYS A 144 -13.68 14.59 -4.45
N ILE A 145 -14.19 15.60 -3.74
CA ILE A 145 -15.29 15.43 -2.78
C ILE A 145 -16.58 15.09 -3.53
N ALA A 146 -16.88 15.82 -4.61
CA ALA A 146 -18.03 15.56 -5.46
C ALA A 146 -17.99 14.15 -6.09
N GLU A 147 -16.80 13.65 -6.40
CA GLU A 147 -16.56 12.26 -6.84
C GLU A 147 -16.65 11.23 -5.68
N GLN A 148 -17.04 11.61 -4.48
CA GLN A 148 -17.06 10.77 -3.26
C GLN A 148 -15.68 10.13 -2.94
N LYS A 149 -14.59 10.86 -3.23
CA LYS A 149 -13.20 10.43 -3.00
C LYS A 149 -12.46 11.34 -2.01
N PRO A 150 -12.88 11.42 -0.75
CA PRO A 150 -12.34 12.37 0.23
C PRO A 150 -10.84 12.16 0.53
N HIS A 151 -10.37 10.91 0.49
CA HIS A 151 -8.93 10.65 0.63
C HIS A 151 -8.13 11.22 -0.54
N ALA A 152 -8.67 11.18 -1.77
CA ALA A 152 -8.02 11.79 -2.93
C ALA A 152 -8.04 13.33 -2.83
N ALA A 153 -9.13 13.91 -2.33
CA ALA A 153 -9.24 15.34 -2.04
C ALA A 153 -8.16 15.79 -1.04
N GLU A 154 -7.99 15.06 0.06
CA GLU A 154 -6.98 15.38 1.06
C GLU A 154 -5.55 15.13 0.55
N HIS A 155 -5.31 14.18 -0.34
CA HIS A 155 -4.02 14.01 -1.01
C HIS A 155 -3.72 15.21 -1.92
N ARG A 156 -4.70 15.73 -2.68
CA ARG A 156 -4.51 16.95 -3.48
C ARG A 156 -4.07 18.11 -2.60
N ARG A 157 -4.79 18.37 -1.51
CA ARG A 157 -4.43 19.43 -0.55
C ARG A 157 -3.02 19.24 0.02
N LYS A 158 -2.70 18.06 0.55
CA LYS A 158 -1.40 17.76 1.18
C LYS A 158 -0.24 17.90 0.21
N PHE A 159 -0.41 17.45 -1.03
CA PHE A 159 0.69 17.47 -1.98
C PHE A 159 0.90 18.86 -2.56
N LEU A 160 -0.16 19.63 -2.80
CA LEU A 160 -0.05 21.04 -3.15
C LEU A 160 0.60 21.87 -2.03
N ALA A 161 0.25 21.62 -0.77
CA ALA A 161 0.90 22.29 0.36
C ALA A 161 2.42 22.03 0.40
N GLN A 162 2.91 20.89 -0.10
CA GLN A 162 4.36 20.65 -0.24
C GLN A 162 4.97 21.43 -1.41
N VAL A 163 4.22 21.63 -2.49
CA VAL A 163 4.63 22.46 -3.64
C VAL A 163 4.78 23.91 -3.21
N PHE A 164 3.79 24.48 -2.53
CA PHE A 164 3.85 25.87 -2.04
C PHE A 164 4.89 26.06 -0.93
N ARG A 165 5.05 25.06 -0.06
CA ARG A 165 6.16 25.09 0.91
C ARG A 165 7.53 25.09 0.23
N HIS A 166 7.69 24.39 -0.88
CA HIS A 166 8.90 24.46 -1.68
C HIS A 166 9.07 25.86 -2.26
N ALA A 167 8.03 26.44 -2.84
CA ALA A 167 8.04 27.77 -3.40
C ALA A 167 8.45 28.84 -2.36
N SER A 168 7.90 28.76 -1.14
CA SER A 168 8.27 29.67 -0.05
C SER A 168 9.75 29.53 0.33
N ILE A 169 10.26 28.30 0.48
CA ILE A 169 11.66 28.05 0.85
C ILE A 169 12.65 28.51 -0.23
N THR A 170 12.25 28.44 -1.49
CA THR A 170 13.08 28.86 -2.63
C THR A 170 12.91 30.36 -3.00
N GLY A 171 12.09 31.08 -2.25
CA GLY A 171 11.84 32.50 -2.48
C GLY A 171 11.01 32.84 -3.72
N LEU A 172 10.26 31.84 -4.24
CA LEU A 172 9.37 32.02 -5.39
C LEU A 172 8.05 32.71 -5.00
N THR A 173 7.61 32.60 -3.76
CA THR A 173 6.45 33.27 -3.19
C THR A 173 6.49 33.29 -1.67
N ASP A 174 5.99 34.37 -1.08
CA ASP A 174 5.73 34.45 0.37
C ASP A 174 4.24 34.19 0.68
N ALA A 175 3.39 34.09 -0.35
CA ALA A 175 1.97 33.82 -0.18
C ALA A 175 1.71 32.35 0.18
N ASP A 176 0.88 32.12 1.20
CA ASP A 176 0.39 30.80 1.58
C ASP A 176 -1.11 30.68 1.27
N PRO A 177 -1.50 30.05 0.15
CA PRO A 177 -2.91 29.90 -0.22
C PRO A 177 -3.65 28.88 0.69
N PHE A 178 -2.96 28.25 1.66
CA PHE A 178 -3.56 27.29 2.58
C PHE A 178 -4.03 27.92 3.89
N VAL A 179 -3.82 29.23 4.08
CA VAL A 179 -4.36 29.97 5.23
C VAL A 179 -5.90 29.89 5.19
N GLY A 180 -6.50 29.38 6.26
CA GLY A 180 -7.95 29.17 6.35
C GLY A 180 -8.50 27.97 5.60
N VAL A 181 -7.66 27.13 4.97
CA VAL A 181 -8.08 25.86 4.37
C VAL A 181 -8.17 24.78 5.46
N GLU A 182 -9.37 24.29 5.71
CA GLU A 182 -9.60 23.24 6.71
C GLU A 182 -8.87 21.93 6.39
N LYS A 183 -8.36 21.26 7.42
CA LYS A 183 -7.82 19.91 7.31
C LYS A 183 -8.97 18.88 7.31
N ALA A 184 -8.69 17.67 6.83
CA ALA A 184 -9.69 16.59 6.81
C ALA A 184 -10.27 16.27 8.19
N GLY A 185 -9.51 16.45 9.28
CA GLY A 185 -9.98 16.25 10.65
C GLY A 185 -10.99 17.30 11.13
N ASP A 186 -10.93 18.49 10.56
CA ASP A 186 -11.72 19.64 10.99
C ASP A 186 -12.98 19.79 10.12
N ASN A 187 -12.97 19.26 8.89
CA ASN A 187 -14.08 19.36 7.94
C ASN A 187 -14.96 18.10 7.99
N PRO A 188 -16.27 18.21 8.37
CA PRO A 188 -17.17 17.06 8.44
C PRO A 188 -17.32 16.30 7.12
N ALA A 189 -17.29 16.97 5.97
CA ALA A 189 -17.38 16.35 4.65
C ALA A 189 -16.12 15.55 4.28
N LEU A 190 -15.00 15.81 4.96
CA LEU A 190 -13.72 15.13 4.78
C LEU A 190 -13.37 14.21 5.94
N ARG A 191 -14.12 14.32 7.07
CA ARG A 191 -14.00 13.33 8.14
C ARG A 191 -14.26 11.96 7.55
N ALA A 192 -13.37 11.07 7.89
CA ALA A 192 -13.28 9.72 7.41
C ALA A 192 -14.63 9.18 6.94
N HIS A 193 -14.77 9.04 5.63
CA HIS A 193 -15.88 8.28 5.10
C HIS A 193 -15.78 6.88 5.68
N THR A 194 -16.78 6.52 6.42
CA THR A 194 -17.04 5.15 6.75
C THR A 194 -17.30 4.43 5.43
N HIS A 195 -16.55 3.39 5.16
CA HIS A 195 -16.88 2.51 4.05
C HIS A 195 -18.09 1.68 4.44
N ALA A 196 -19.05 1.52 3.53
CA ALA A 196 -20.13 0.55 3.71
C ALA A 196 -19.58 -0.86 3.42
N SER A 197 -19.87 -1.80 4.30
CA SER A 197 -19.64 -3.22 4.09
C SER A 197 -20.79 -3.85 3.28
N THR A 198 -20.57 -5.05 2.75
CA THR A 198 -21.60 -5.85 2.06
C THR A 198 -22.78 -6.22 2.97
N ASP A 199 -22.60 -6.21 4.29
CA ASP A 199 -23.66 -6.42 5.28
C ASP A 199 -24.33 -5.12 5.75
N GLY A 200 -24.01 -3.98 5.14
CA GLY A 200 -24.56 -2.67 5.48
C GLY A 200 -23.90 -1.98 6.68
N THR A 201 -22.93 -2.62 7.35
CA THR A 201 -22.18 -1.98 8.44
C THR A 201 -21.21 -0.94 7.93
N SER A 202 -20.96 0.10 8.70
CA SER A 202 -19.98 1.13 8.38
C SER A 202 -18.67 0.89 9.13
N TYR A 203 -17.54 1.09 8.43
CA TYR A 203 -16.21 0.92 9.04
C TYR A 203 -15.21 1.98 8.59
N LEU A 204 -14.20 2.24 9.42
CA LEU A 204 -13.13 3.19 9.16
C LEU A 204 -11.85 2.48 8.69
N GLY A 205 -11.30 2.93 7.58
CA GLY A 205 -10.06 2.39 7.03
C GLY A 205 -10.26 0.99 6.43
N HIS A 206 -9.39 0.04 6.79
CA HIS A 206 -9.54 -1.35 6.34
C HIS A 206 -10.52 -2.10 7.24
N TRP A 207 -11.32 -2.97 6.63
CA TRP A 207 -12.20 -3.89 7.35
C TRP A 207 -11.40 -4.75 8.33
N THR A 208 -11.92 -4.94 9.55
CA THR A 208 -11.33 -5.85 10.52
C THR A 208 -11.98 -7.22 10.34
N TRP A 209 -11.19 -8.25 10.04
CA TRP A 209 -11.75 -9.59 9.91
C TRP A 209 -12.33 -10.06 11.25
N THR A 210 -13.50 -10.67 11.20
CA THR A 210 -14.10 -11.35 12.35
C THR A 210 -13.51 -12.74 12.54
N ALA A 211 -13.64 -13.30 13.73
CA ALA A 211 -13.22 -14.68 14.01
C ALA A 211 -13.90 -15.71 13.07
N ALA A 212 -15.20 -15.51 12.79
CA ALA A 212 -15.93 -16.35 11.85
C ALA A 212 -15.38 -16.27 10.41
N GLN A 213 -14.96 -15.08 9.97
CA GLN A 213 -14.34 -14.90 8.65
C GLN A 213 -12.96 -15.57 8.57
N VAL A 214 -12.18 -15.50 9.64
CA VAL A 214 -10.89 -16.22 9.75
C VAL A 214 -11.11 -17.73 9.70
N ALA A 215 -12.05 -18.25 10.49
CA ALA A 215 -12.39 -19.68 10.49
C ALA A 215 -12.84 -20.14 9.07
N LYS A 216 -13.78 -19.42 8.46
CA LYS A 216 -14.26 -19.72 7.10
C LYS A 216 -13.14 -19.73 6.05
N PHE A 217 -12.13 -18.87 6.21
CA PHE A 217 -10.97 -18.88 5.31
C PHE A 217 -10.14 -20.16 5.48
N PHE A 218 -9.85 -20.56 6.72
CA PHE A 218 -9.08 -21.77 7.01
C PHE A 218 -9.84 -23.06 6.67
N ASP A 219 -11.15 -23.09 6.84
CA ASP A 219 -11.99 -24.23 6.44
C ASP A 219 -11.94 -24.45 4.91
N TYR A 220 -11.93 -23.38 4.14
CA TYR A 220 -11.84 -23.45 2.67
C TYR A 220 -10.43 -23.77 2.18
N TRP A 221 -9.40 -23.26 2.86
CA TRP A 221 -7.99 -23.43 2.52
C TRP A 221 -7.28 -24.29 3.58
N PRO A 222 -7.24 -25.63 3.40
CA PRO A 222 -6.66 -26.53 4.40
C PRO A 222 -5.14 -26.36 4.51
N PRO A 223 -4.52 -26.88 5.61
CA PRO A 223 -3.07 -26.93 5.77
C PRO A 223 -2.38 -27.55 4.54
N GLY A 224 -1.19 -27.03 4.20
CA GLY A 224 -0.47 -27.43 2.99
C GLY A 224 -0.87 -26.69 1.73
N THR A 225 -1.76 -25.68 1.81
CA THR A 225 -2.08 -24.80 0.69
C THR A 225 -1.39 -23.43 0.83
N ALA A 226 -1.03 -22.79 -0.30
CA ALA A 226 -0.39 -21.48 -0.28
C ALA A 226 -1.26 -20.36 0.36
N PRO A 227 -2.60 -20.35 0.23
CA PRO A 227 -3.42 -19.39 0.98
C PRO A 227 -3.37 -19.63 2.50
N HIS A 228 -3.35 -20.88 2.95
CA HIS A 228 -3.29 -21.23 4.37
C HIS A 228 -2.01 -20.67 5.01
N ILE A 229 -0.85 -20.98 4.46
CA ILE A 229 0.43 -20.46 5.01
C ILE A 229 0.51 -18.94 4.93
N CYS A 230 0.02 -18.31 3.86
CA CYS A 230 -0.03 -16.85 3.73
C CYS A 230 -0.87 -16.21 4.84
N MET A 231 -2.06 -16.75 5.10
CA MET A 231 -2.95 -16.32 6.17
C MET A 231 -2.31 -16.53 7.55
N SER A 232 -1.69 -17.69 7.79
CA SER A 232 -1.03 -18.01 9.05
C SER A 232 0.10 -17.06 9.38
N LEU A 233 0.96 -16.71 8.42
CA LEU A 233 2.00 -15.70 8.60
C LEU A 233 1.41 -14.34 9.02
N MET A 234 0.35 -13.90 8.34
CA MET A 234 -0.27 -12.61 8.65
C MET A 234 -1.00 -12.61 9.98
N LEU A 235 -1.65 -13.72 10.33
CA LEU A 235 -2.43 -13.84 11.56
C LEU A 235 -1.55 -14.02 12.80
N TYR A 236 -0.57 -14.93 12.76
CA TYR A 236 0.22 -15.26 13.95
C TYR A 236 1.46 -14.39 14.16
N LEU A 237 1.97 -13.74 13.11
CA LEU A 237 3.08 -12.77 13.22
C LEU A 237 2.61 -11.33 13.09
N GLY A 238 1.37 -11.09 12.71
CA GLY A 238 0.86 -9.75 12.46
C GLY A 238 1.62 -9.01 11.35
N VAL A 239 2.30 -9.70 10.44
CA VAL A 239 3.13 -9.08 9.39
C VAL A 239 2.30 -8.32 8.35
N ARG A 240 2.89 -7.31 7.76
CA ARG A 240 2.32 -6.68 6.57
C ARG A 240 2.49 -7.60 5.37
N ILE A 241 1.61 -7.48 4.39
CA ILE A 241 1.73 -8.26 3.14
C ILE A 241 3.08 -8.04 2.43
N SER A 242 3.68 -6.85 2.58
CA SER A 242 5.03 -6.54 2.08
C SER A 242 6.12 -7.34 2.78
N ASP A 243 5.93 -7.67 4.05
CA ASP A 243 6.87 -8.47 4.81
C ASP A 243 6.60 -9.96 4.56
N ALA A 244 5.32 -10.38 4.58
CA ALA A 244 4.92 -11.77 4.32
C ALA A 244 5.45 -12.32 2.98
N GLN A 245 5.55 -11.48 1.93
CA GLN A 245 6.10 -11.87 0.63
C GLN A 245 7.59 -12.27 0.68
N LYS A 246 8.33 -11.79 1.69
CA LYS A 246 9.77 -12.00 1.83
C LYS A 246 10.15 -13.02 2.89
N LEU A 247 9.18 -13.37 3.76
CA LEU A 247 9.44 -14.36 4.79
C LEU A 247 9.60 -15.75 4.17
N GLY A 248 10.61 -16.46 4.65
CA GLY A 248 10.95 -17.80 4.21
C GLY A 248 11.81 -18.53 5.25
N PRO A 249 12.23 -19.77 4.99
CA PRO A 249 12.97 -20.62 5.93
C PRO A 249 14.21 -19.95 6.53
N ARG A 250 14.90 -19.11 5.77
CA ARG A 250 16.08 -18.36 6.23
C ARG A 250 15.82 -17.40 7.41
N HIS A 251 14.57 -17.08 7.67
CA HIS A 251 14.19 -16.19 8.76
C HIS A 251 13.85 -16.94 10.06
N GLU A 252 13.83 -18.28 10.01
CA GLU A 252 13.65 -19.10 11.20
C GLU A 252 14.99 -19.25 11.96
N THR A 253 14.99 -18.92 13.23
CA THR A 253 16.18 -19.06 14.10
C THR A 253 15.71 -19.41 15.51
N GLY A 254 16.09 -20.60 16.01
CA GLY A 254 15.79 -21.00 17.38
C GLY A 254 14.31 -20.94 17.77
N GLY A 255 13.40 -21.40 16.92
CA GLY A 255 11.95 -21.36 17.16
C GLY A 255 11.35 -19.95 17.05
N ARG A 256 12.07 -19.01 16.47
CA ARG A 256 11.65 -17.62 16.30
C ARG A 256 11.74 -17.19 14.84
N MET A 257 10.87 -16.27 14.45
CA MET A 257 10.91 -15.61 13.14
C MET A 257 11.62 -14.28 13.28
N VAL A 258 12.75 -14.12 12.58
CA VAL A 258 13.63 -12.93 12.66
C VAL A 258 13.71 -12.26 11.30
N TRP A 259 13.32 -10.97 11.22
CA TRP A 259 13.38 -10.20 9.97
C TRP A 259 13.40 -8.71 10.24
N THR A 260 13.80 -7.93 9.25
CA THR A 260 13.66 -6.47 9.26
C THR A 260 12.48 -6.06 8.38
N THR A 261 11.58 -5.22 8.87
CA THR A 261 10.36 -4.82 8.12
C THR A 261 10.69 -4.00 6.87
N GLU A 262 9.92 -4.21 5.80
CA GLU A 262 10.04 -3.44 4.56
C GLU A 262 9.68 -1.95 4.75
N LYS A 263 8.65 -1.68 5.55
CA LYS A 263 8.22 -0.32 5.82
C LYS A 263 9.24 0.37 6.72
N ARG A 264 9.94 1.33 6.15
CA ARG A 264 10.90 2.17 6.85
C ARG A 264 10.18 3.19 7.73
N VAL A 265 10.64 3.34 8.96
CA VAL A 265 10.06 4.24 9.97
C VAL A 265 11.11 5.13 10.61
N GLY A 266 10.67 6.18 11.31
CA GLY A 266 11.55 7.11 12.01
C GLY A 266 12.29 8.10 11.10
N LYS A 267 13.14 8.92 11.71
CA LYS A 267 13.96 9.93 11.02
C LYS A 267 15.03 9.26 10.13
N GLU A 268 15.58 8.15 10.57
CA GLU A 268 16.63 7.39 9.88
C GLU A 268 16.10 6.54 8.72
N ARG A 269 14.78 6.45 8.56
CA ARG A 269 14.12 5.66 7.50
C ARG A 269 14.62 4.22 7.41
N ARG A 270 14.79 3.57 8.57
CA ARG A 270 15.16 2.16 8.69
C ARG A 270 13.94 1.26 8.87
N GLY A 271 14.05 -0.01 8.47
CA GLY A 271 13.11 -1.05 8.87
C GLY A 271 13.20 -1.27 10.38
N VAL A 272 12.20 -1.91 10.94
CA VAL A 272 12.21 -2.34 12.35
C VAL A 272 12.63 -3.80 12.40
N ASP A 273 13.61 -4.11 13.22
CA ASP A 273 14.03 -5.48 13.45
C ASP A 273 12.99 -6.19 14.30
N MET A 274 12.50 -7.29 13.80
CA MET A 274 11.46 -8.11 14.41
C MET A 274 12.05 -9.45 14.82
N ASN A 275 11.65 -9.91 16.00
CA ASN A 275 12.06 -11.20 16.53
C ASN A 275 10.90 -11.77 17.35
N LEU A 276 10.02 -12.53 16.69
CA LEU A 276 8.78 -13.06 17.27
C LEU A 276 8.85 -14.58 17.42
N PRO A 277 8.24 -15.16 18.48
CA PRO A 277 8.15 -16.61 18.61
C PRO A 277 7.29 -17.18 17.48
N ILE A 278 7.66 -18.36 17.00
CA ILE A 278 6.83 -19.17 16.12
C ILE A 278 5.89 -19.97 17.00
N LEU A 279 4.62 -19.55 17.06
CA LEU A 279 3.58 -20.24 17.82
C LEU A 279 3.30 -21.63 17.22
N PRO A 280 2.78 -22.60 18.01
CA PRO A 280 2.51 -23.96 17.55
C PRO A 280 1.65 -24.01 16.28
N GLU A 281 0.64 -23.16 16.15
CA GLU A 281 -0.26 -23.10 15.00
C GLU A 281 0.48 -22.65 13.73
N LEU A 282 1.41 -21.69 13.86
CA LEU A 282 2.23 -21.27 12.74
C LEU A 282 3.25 -22.36 12.36
N SER A 283 3.85 -23.02 13.35
CA SER A 283 4.76 -24.15 13.11
C SER A 283 4.07 -25.26 12.32
N GLN A 284 2.86 -25.66 12.73
CA GLN A 284 2.05 -26.65 12.02
C GLN A 284 1.74 -26.23 10.57
N ALA A 285 1.40 -24.95 10.36
CA ALA A 285 1.14 -24.43 9.01
C ALA A 285 2.40 -24.46 8.13
N ILE A 286 3.57 -24.11 8.69
CA ILE A 286 4.87 -24.20 8.01
C ILE A 286 5.20 -25.65 7.66
N ASP A 287 5.05 -26.57 8.59
CA ASP A 287 5.35 -27.99 8.38
C ASP A 287 4.43 -28.64 7.34
N ALA A 288 3.14 -28.29 7.37
CA ALA A 288 2.20 -28.72 6.34
C ALA A 288 2.59 -28.18 4.95
N ALA A 289 3.03 -26.92 4.87
CA ALA A 289 3.48 -26.31 3.63
C ALA A 289 4.80 -26.95 3.11
N ARG A 290 5.73 -27.30 4.02
CA ARG A 290 6.95 -28.07 3.68
C ARG A 290 6.60 -29.45 3.11
N LYS A 291 5.73 -30.21 3.81
CA LYS A 291 5.28 -31.53 3.37
C LYS A 291 4.60 -31.50 2.01
N ALA A 292 3.83 -30.43 1.73
CA ALA A 292 3.16 -30.23 0.46
C ALA A 292 4.10 -29.69 -0.65
N ASN A 293 5.37 -29.42 -0.34
CA ASN A 293 6.39 -28.90 -1.27
C ASN A 293 5.94 -27.62 -2.01
N ILE A 294 5.25 -26.71 -1.31
CA ILE A 294 4.71 -25.47 -1.89
C ILE A 294 5.53 -24.23 -1.53
N ILE A 295 6.52 -24.34 -0.66
CA ILE A 295 7.41 -23.26 -0.26
C ILE A 295 8.68 -23.27 -1.13
N SER A 296 9.26 -22.10 -1.36
CA SER A 296 10.57 -22.00 -1.98
C SER A 296 11.70 -21.95 -0.93
N LEU A 297 12.95 -22.02 -1.35
CA LEU A 297 14.11 -21.85 -0.46
C LEU A 297 14.09 -20.50 0.26
N ASP A 298 13.59 -19.46 -0.40
CA ASP A 298 13.60 -18.09 0.10
C ASP A 298 12.27 -17.62 0.68
N ASN A 299 11.14 -18.21 0.26
CA ASN A 299 9.81 -17.68 0.56
C ASN A 299 8.81 -18.77 0.93
N TYR A 300 8.03 -18.54 2.00
CA TYR A 300 6.88 -19.39 2.35
C TYR A 300 5.73 -19.23 1.36
N VAL A 301 5.60 -18.05 0.74
CA VAL A 301 4.55 -17.76 -0.22
C VAL A 301 5.18 -17.44 -1.56
N ALA A 302 5.19 -18.42 -2.45
CA ALA A 302 5.74 -18.31 -3.80
C ALA A 302 4.65 -18.45 -4.86
N THR A 303 4.96 -17.98 -6.07
CA THR A 303 4.13 -18.24 -7.26
C THR A 303 4.19 -19.71 -7.65
N ARG A 304 3.32 -20.15 -8.55
CA ARG A 304 3.36 -21.54 -9.07
C ARG A 304 4.71 -21.91 -9.72
N THR A 305 5.48 -20.93 -10.13
CA THR A 305 6.82 -21.13 -10.71
C THR A 305 7.94 -21.04 -9.68
N GLY A 306 7.63 -20.97 -8.38
CA GLY A 306 8.60 -20.81 -7.29
C GLY A 306 9.16 -19.39 -7.12
N ALA A 307 8.80 -18.44 -7.98
CA ALA A 307 9.26 -17.06 -7.88
C ALA A 307 8.54 -16.30 -6.76
N ALA A 308 9.21 -15.31 -6.17
CA ALA A 308 8.61 -14.42 -5.20
C ALA A 308 7.49 -13.57 -5.84
N PHE A 309 6.41 -13.36 -5.10
CA PHE A 309 5.40 -12.38 -5.48
C PHE A 309 5.95 -10.95 -5.34
N SER A 310 5.46 -10.00 -6.17
CA SER A 310 5.53 -8.59 -5.79
C SER A 310 4.49 -8.27 -4.72
N GLN A 311 4.71 -7.23 -3.92
CA GLN A 311 3.73 -6.80 -2.90
C GLN A 311 2.33 -6.60 -3.47
N LYS A 312 2.23 -5.95 -4.64
CA LYS A 312 0.96 -5.70 -5.31
C LYS A 312 0.31 -6.98 -5.80
N SER A 313 1.07 -7.89 -6.39
CA SER A 313 0.55 -9.16 -6.89
C SER A 313 0.10 -10.07 -5.75
N LEU A 314 0.85 -10.14 -4.64
CA LEU A 314 0.46 -10.93 -3.47
C LEU A 314 -0.82 -10.39 -2.82
N SER A 315 -0.93 -9.06 -2.67
CA SER A 315 -2.14 -8.44 -2.11
C SER A 315 -3.39 -8.75 -2.95
N HIS A 316 -3.26 -8.64 -4.28
CA HIS A 316 -4.36 -8.97 -5.19
C HIS A 316 -4.70 -10.47 -5.18
N TRP A 317 -3.67 -11.30 -5.19
CA TRP A 317 -3.81 -12.76 -5.11
C TRP A 317 -4.51 -13.19 -3.81
N PHE A 318 -4.10 -12.65 -2.66
CA PHE A 318 -4.72 -12.94 -1.37
C PHE A 318 -6.21 -12.54 -1.33
N SER A 319 -6.52 -11.32 -1.78
CA SER A 319 -7.91 -10.85 -1.87
C SER A 319 -8.76 -11.74 -2.79
N LYS A 320 -8.19 -12.27 -3.88
CA LYS A 320 -8.88 -13.24 -4.73
C LYS A 320 -9.15 -14.56 -3.97
N ARG A 321 -8.19 -15.03 -3.16
CA ARG A 321 -8.37 -16.25 -2.34
C ARG A 321 -9.42 -16.07 -1.25
N ALA A 322 -9.49 -14.88 -0.63
CA ALA A 322 -10.56 -14.58 0.32
C ALA A 322 -11.95 -14.64 -0.36
N ARG A 323 -12.11 -14.07 -1.55
CA ARG A 323 -13.37 -14.17 -2.31
C ARG A 323 -13.71 -15.60 -2.71
N MET A 324 -12.73 -16.44 -3.08
CA MET A 324 -12.96 -17.86 -3.38
C MET A 324 -13.47 -18.64 -2.17
N ALA A 325 -13.08 -18.25 -0.96
CA ALA A 325 -13.62 -18.77 0.29
C ALA A 325 -15.01 -18.18 0.65
N GLY A 326 -15.63 -17.45 -0.27
CA GLY A 326 -16.95 -16.85 -0.05
C GLY A 326 -16.93 -15.71 0.97
N LEU A 327 -15.79 -15.01 1.10
CA LEU A 327 -15.65 -13.85 1.98
C LEU A 327 -15.92 -12.56 1.22
N PRO A 328 -16.43 -11.51 1.91
CA PRO A 328 -16.70 -10.22 1.32
C PRO A 328 -15.46 -9.56 0.71
N HIS A 329 -15.66 -8.60 -0.21
CA HIS A 329 -14.56 -7.92 -0.91
C HIS A 329 -13.72 -7.03 0.00
N GLU A 330 -14.25 -6.63 1.15
CA GLU A 330 -13.58 -5.87 2.20
C GLU A 330 -12.50 -6.69 2.92
N CYS A 331 -12.60 -8.02 2.87
CA CYS A 331 -11.63 -8.93 3.48
C CYS A 331 -10.29 -8.89 2.73
N THR A 332 -9.41 -8.02 3.16
CA THR A 332 -8.08 -7.81 2.59
C THR A 332 -6.98 -8.21 3.58
N ALA A 333 -5.76 -8.40 3.10
CA ALA A 333 -4.59 -8.74 3.91
C ALA A 333 -4.34 -7.77 5.09
N HIS A 334 -4.59 -6.46 4.88
CA HIS A 334 -4.41 -5.47 5.95
C HIS A 334 -5.43 -5.65 7.08
N GLY A 335 -6.63 -6.10 6.73
CA GLY A 335 -7.69 -6.41 7.70
C GLY A 335 -7.34 -7.57 8.65
N VAL A 336 -6.56 -8.56 8.19
CA VAL A 336 -6.07 -9.67 9.04
C VAL A 336 -5.16 -9.12 10.16
N ARG A 337 -4.19 -8.29 9.79
CA ARG A 337 -3.30 -7.64 10.77
C ARG A 337 -4.06 -6.75 11.75
N LYS A 338 -5.12 -6.06 11.27
CA LYS A 338 -6.00 -5.26 12.12
C LYS A 338 -6.78 -6.15 13.10
N ALA A 339 -7.26 -7.31 12.65
CA ALA A 339 -7.96 -8.29 13.49
C ALA A 339 -7.08 -8.79 14.63
N LEU A 340 -5.81 -9.15 14.35
CA LEU A 340 -4.87 -9.55 15.40
C LEU A 340 -4.64 -8.42 16.41
N ALA A 341 -4.43 -7.18 15.94
CA ALA A 341 -4.20 -6.05 16.83
C ALA A 341 -5.41 -5.77 17.74
N THR A 342 -6.61 -5.85 17.18
CA THR A 342 -7.86 -5.72 17.95
C THR A 342 -7.99 -6.85 18.97
N HIS A 343 -7.79 -8.09 18.54
CA HIS A 343 -7.89 -9.26 19.42
C HIS A 343 -6.89 -9.20 20.60
N LEU A 344 -5.63 -8.86 20.33
CA LEU A 344 -4.63 -8.71 21.38
C LEU A 344 -5.00 -7.58 22.38
N ALA A 345 -5.51 -6.45 21.88
CA ALA A 345 -5.96 -5.36 22.74
C ALA A 345 -7.15 -5.78 23.61
N GLU A 346 -8.14 -6.50 23.05
CA GLU A 346 -9.28 -7.07 23.79
C GLU A 346 -8.85 -8.10 24.84
N LYS A 347 -7.74 -8.80 24.61
CA LYS A 347 -7.11 -9.69 25.59
C LYS A 347 -6.21 -8.97 26.60
N GLY A 348 -6.23 -7.65 26.63
CA GLY A 348 -5.50 -6.84 27.61
C GLY A 348 -4.05 -6.56 27.27
N ALA A 349 -3.62 -6.78 26.03
CA ALA A 349 -2.26 -6.41 25.63
C ALA A 349 -2.02 -4.90 25.79
N THR A 350 -0.88 -4.56 26.38
CA THR A 350 -0.44 -3.18 26.59
C THR A 350 -0.02 -2.53 25.27
N SER A 351 -0.03 -1.21 25.21
CA SER A 351 0.52 -0.45 24.07
C SER A 351 1.98 -0.81 23.77
N ALA A 352 2.77 -1.16 24.78
CA ALA A 352 4.16 -1.59 24.62
C ALA A 352 4.25 -2.96 23.91
N GLU A 353 3.44 -3.93 24.33
CA GLU A 353 3.36 -5.25 23.69
C GLU A 353 2.86 -5.17 22.26
N LEU A 354 1.83 -4.37 21.99
CA LEU A 354 1.34 -4.14 20.63
C LEU A 354 2.44 -3.50 19.76
N LYS A 355 3.18 -2.50 20.28
CA LYS A 355 4.30 -1.89 19.55
C LYS A 355 5.37 -2.93 19.20
N ALA A 356 5.76 -3.77 20.15
CA ALA A 356 6.75 -4.82 19.96
C ALA A 356 6.29 -5.86 18.92
N THR A 357 5.03 -6.32 19.03
CA THR A 357 4.46 -7.32 18.12
C THR A 357 4.33 -6.81 16.70
N PHE A 358 3.94 -5.56 16.53
CA PHE A 358 3.65 -5.00 15.20
C PHE A 358 4.78 -4.12 14.62
N GLY A 359 5.87 -3.91 15.33
CA GLY A 359 6.96 -3.04 14.88
C GLY A 359 6.47 -1.59 14.67
N TRP A 360 5.65 -1.05 15.59
CA TRP A 360 5.20 0.33 15.54
C TRP A 360 6.18 1.25 16.27
N SER A 361 6.60 2.32 15.60
CA SER A 361 7.55 3.28 16.15
C SER A 361 6.94 4.25 17.16
N THR A 362 5.61 4.40 17.18
CA THR A 362 4.89 5.31 18.08
C THR A 362 3.74 4.59 18.78
N SER A 363 3.40 5.02 20.00
CA SER A 363 2.27 4.47 20.75
C SER A 363 0.91 4.86 20.14
N LYS A 364 0.82 6.01 19.47
CA LYS A 364 -0.45 6.53 18.93
C LYS A 364 -1.30 5.51 18.16
N LEU A 365 -0.66 4.56 17.45
CA LEU A 365 -1.38 3.52 16.74
C LEU A 365 -1.81 2.39 17.67
N ALA A 366 -0.97 2.02 18.63
CA ALA A 366 -1.28 1.03 19.65
C ALA A 366 -2.41 1.53 20.57
N ASP A 367 -2.33 2.78 21.02
CA ASP A 367 -3.32 3.43 21.88
C ASP A 367 -4.71 3.39 21.26
N ARG A 368 -4.80 3.59 19.94
CA ARG A 368 -6.09 3.48 19.22
C ARG A 368 -6.77 2.12 19.39
N TYR A 369 -6.00 1.02 19.41
CA TYR A 369 -6.55 -0.32 19.62
C TYR A 369 -6.90 -0.56 21.08
N THR A 370 -6.06 -0.13 22.02
CA THR A 370 -6.35 -0.26 23.45
C THR A 370 -7.51 0.60 23.90
N GLU A 371 -7.70 1.80 23.32
CA GLU A 371 -8.86 2.66 23.58
C GLU A 371 -10.17 2.08 23.03
N GLN A 372 -10.11 1.30 21.94
CA GLN A 372 -11.28 0.64 21.33
C GLN A 372 -11.62 -0.70 21.99
N ALA A 373 -10.68 -1.29 22.73
CA ALA A 373 -10.93 -2.51 23.48
C ALA A 373 -11.99 -2.26 24.55
N SER A 374 -12.68 -3.33 24.98
CA SER A 374 -13.75 -3.21 25.97
C SER A 374 -13.27 -2.53 27.23
N LYS A 375 -13.70 -1.30 27.49
CA LYS A 375 -13.38 -0.56 28.72
C LYS A 375 -13.78 -1.32 29.97
N LYS A 376 -14.86 -2.11 29.89
CA LYS A 376 -15.37 -2.93 31.00
C LYS A 376 -14.38 -4.04 31.34
N ASP A 377 -13.91 -4.79 30.35
CA ASP A 377 -13.00 -5.93 30.55
C ASP A 377 -11.61 -5.42 30.98
N LEU A 378 -11.16 -4.30 30.40
CA LEU A 378 -9.91 -3.65 30.81
C LEU A 378 -9.99 -3.11 32.25
N ALA A 379 -11.12 -2.51 32.65
CA ALA A 379 -11.31 -2.04 34.03
C ALA A 379 -11.34 -3.23 35.00
N THR A 380 -12.05 -4.30 34.67
CA THR A 380 -12.10 -5.54 35.47
C THR A 380 -10.70 -6.13 35.63
N SER A 381 -9.98 -6.37 34.52
CA SER A 381 -8.61 -6.90 34.55
C SER A 381 -7.63 -5.98 35.29
N GLY A 382 -7.80 -4.66 35.17
CA GLY A 382 -7.01 -3.68 35.90
C GLY A 382 -7.21 -3.79 37.44
N LEU A 383 -8.46 -3.95 37.84
CA LEU A 383 -8.81 -4.10 39.27
C LEU A 383 -8.43 -5.47 39.82
N GLU A 384 -8.58 -6.55 39.04
CA GLU A 384 -8.14 -7.90 39.44
C GLU A 384 -6.64 -7.96 39.75
N ARG A 385 -5.82 -7.20 39.04
CA ARG A 385 -4.38 -7.05 39.39
C ARG A 385 -4.13 -6.45 40.74
N MET A 386 -5.07 -5.66 41.28
CA MET A 386 -5.01 -5.10 42.64
C MET A 386 -5.32 -6.14 43.72
N GLN A 387 -6.06 -7.21 43.44
CA GLN A 387 -6.41 -8.26 44.43
C GLN A 387 -5.20 -9.01 44.98
N ASN A 388 -4.07 -9.00 44.28
CA ASN A 388 -2.83 -9.63 44.72
C ASN A 388 -1.82 -8.63 45.30
N VAL A 389 -2.18 -7.37 45.44
CA VAL A 389 -1.33 -6.34 46.09
C VAL A 389 -1.62 -6.33 47.57
N THR A 390 -0.80 -7.01 48.34
CA THR A 390 -0.78 -6.87 49.81
C THR A 390 -0.22 -5.47 50.10
N VAL A 391 -1.10 -4.53 50.42
CA VAL A 391 -0.68 -3.21 50.84
C VAL A 391 -0.02 -3.36 52.21
N SER A 392 1.29 -3.30 52.24
CA SER A 392 2.05 -3.26 53.54
C SER A 392 1.75 -1.94 54.23
N PRO A 393 1.57 -1.95 55.55
CA PRO A 393 1.33 -0.72 56.32
C PRO A 393 2.43 0.33 56.20
N SER A 394 3.56 -0.01 55.61
CA SER A 394 4.70 0.88 55.38
C SER A 394 4.60 1.73 54.09
N ASP A 395 3.59 1.51 53.23
CA ASP A 395 3.39 2.32 52.02
C ASP A 395 2.60 3.60 52.38
N GLU A 396 3.27 4.59 52.93
CA GLU A 396 2.72 5.91 53.29
C GLU A 396 1.96 6.64 52.19
N LYS A 397 2.18 6.27 50.91
CA LYS A 397 1.54 6.90 49.77
C LYS A 397 0.08 6.48 49.52
N LEU A 398 -0.41 5.45 50.19
CA LEU A 398 -1.80 4.95 50.03
C LEU A 398 -2.60 5.03 51.36
N SER A 399 -2.02 5.47 52.45
CA SER A 399 -2.68 5.55 53.76
C SER A 399 -3.88 6.53 53.79
N HIS A 400 -3.95 7.47 52.88
CA HIS A 400 -5.08 8.39 52.74
C HIS A 400 -6.34 7.79 52.11
N LEU A 401 -6.23 6.63 51.46
CA LEU A 401 -7.36 5.95 50.82
C LEU A 401 -8.12 5.01 51.78
N THR A 402 -7.53 4.69 52.94
CA THR A 402 -8.10 3.74 53.91
C THR A 402 -8.71 4.43 55.13
N LYS A 403 -8.69 5.76 55.24
CA LYS A 403 -9.40 6.48 56.29
C LYS A 403 -10.89 6.57 55.97
N ASN A 404 -11.65 5.63 56.50
CA ASN A 404 -13.09 5.66 56.55
C ASN A 404 -13.54 6.80 57.50
N PRO A 405 -14.37 7.78 57.09
CA PRO A 405 -14.93 8.72 58.01
C PRO A 405 -16.16 8.10 58.68
N GLN A 406 -15.93 7.41 59.79
CA GLN A 406 -16.99 7.29 60.80
C GLN A 406 -16.85 8.45 61.77
N LYS A 407 -17.68 9.48 61.55
CA LYS A 407 -18.48 10.18 62.56
C LYS A 407 -19.50 11.07 61.86
#